data_810415da258f13f84e891afaf3a3050a
#
_entry.id   810415da258f13f84e891afaf3a3050a
#
_cell.length_a   1.000
_cell.length_b   1.000
_cell.length_c   1.000
_cell.angle_alpha   90.00
_cell.angle_beta   90.00
_cell.angle_gamma   90.00
#
_symmetry.space_group_name_H-M   'P 1'
#
loop_
_entity.id
_entity.type
_entity.pdbx_description
1 polymer ?
#
loop_
_entity_poly.entity_id
_entity_poly.type
_entity_poly.pdbx_seq_one_letter_code
_entity_poly.pdbx_strand_id
1 'polypeptide(L)'
;MTFIGGFIAACSALAACALRSDPASAPSTSATFVGTTEDIPNPDRGFYGWSGTDFVDSFEPGSVQVAFASGQRLVLARVSLAAYRHASLPASFLSMLDARFAAVRSAGMKVTLLFAYDFSGSGADASPSRIRHHLEQLKPVLAANADVIPFMRAGFIGAWGEWHSSRSGNSCGHNSGGTSCSTANIHRAIVRDALLANVPATTQIAFRYPSDLQLWYPTAKRPSHVGAHNDCFLAGPTDSGTYVSASARAYMQEFSQHTAFGGETCDDAETPVRSSCPDILSEGPQYHLAWLNSTYARSVLDTWRKAGCYATVASRMGYRIQLDRVAHDAAAVRGTHVAVAVDLRNVGWSRMFVSRALVVTLRDRATGATMTASAGDLSRLPSQANGSTRITVNLHVPLSAAPGSYDVLLSAPDAFFKTRGDARFAVRFANAEQPDQGQTWNPTGATLSAGTVLRIH
;
A
#
# COMPACT_ATOMS: atom_id res chain seq x y z
N MET A 1 -38.73 -66.68 -40.02
CA MET A 1 -37.58 -67.63 -40.21
C MET A 1 -36.59 -67.27 -39.10
N THR A 2 -36.69 -68.03 -38.06
CA THR A 2 -35.87 -69.18 -37.67
C THR A 2 -34.59 -68.73 -36.93
N PHE A 3 -34.66 -68.91 -35.60
CA PHE A 3 -33.85 -69.79 -34.73
C PHE A 3 -32.35 -69.39 -34.65
N ILE A 4 -31.62 -69.42 -33.56
CA ILE A 4 -31.41 -70.23 -32.32
C ILE A 4 -30.48 -69.42 -31.41
N GLY A 5 -30.56 -69.17 -30.14
CA GLY A 5 -30.52 -70.17 -29.08
C GLY A 5 -29.08 -70.41 -28.60
N GLY A 6 -28.67 -69.85 -27.47
CA GLY A 6 -27.36 -70.09 -26.84
C GLY A 6 -27.31 -69.63 -25.37
N PHE A 7 -27.66 -70.55 -24.48
CA PHE A 7 -27.39 -70.44 -23.02
C PHE A 7 -25.91 -70.61 -22.74
N ILE A 8 -25.30 -69.79 -21.98
CA ILE A 8 -24.11 -70.16 -21.15
C ILE A 8 -24.10 -69.38 -19.82
N ALA A 9 -24.20 -70.20 -18.85
CA ALA A 9 -23.81 -70.17 -17.44
C ALA A 9 -23.35 -68.89 -16.76
N ALA A 10 -23.99 -68.61 -15.64
CA ALA A 10 -23.59 -67.74 -14.56
C ALA A 10 -22.26 -68.19 -13.91
N CYS A 11 -21.37 -67.24 -13.71
CA CYS A 11 -20.29 -67.36 -12.75
C CYS A 11 -20.43 -66.20 -11.76
N SER A 12 -20.98 -66.50 -10.58
CA SER A 12 -21.08 -65.60 -9.43
C SER A 12 -19.70 -65.46 -8.79
N ALA A 13 -19.04 -64.32 -9.03
CA ALA A 13 -17.91 -63.87 -8.22
C ALA A 13 -18.42 -62.83 -7.25
N LEU A 14 -18.63 -63.18 -6.00
CA LEU A 14 -18.76 -62.27 -4.84
C LEU A 14 -17.44 -61.53 -4.66
N ALA A 15 -17.27 -60.37 -5.29
CA ALA A 15 -16.23 -59.43 -4.92
C ALA A 15 -16.68 -58.75 -3.61
N ALA A 16 -16.06 -59.07 -2.53
CA ALA A 16 -16.17 -58.33 -1.27
C ALA A 16 -15.69 -56.88 -1.51
N CYS A 17 -16.64 -55.96 -1.61
CA CYS A 17 -16.36 -54.54 -1.56
C CYS A 17 -15.90 -54.22 -0.13
N ALA A 18 -14.57 -54.27 0.11
CA ALA A 18 -14.00 -53.68 1.29
C ALA A 18 -14.29 -52.17 1.23
N LEU A 19 -15.25 -51.73 2.02
CA LEU A 19 -15.40 -50.32 2.38
C LEU A 19 -14.05 -49.84 2.93
N ARG A 20 -13.26 -49.15 2.08
CA ARG A 20 -12.19 -48.31 2.58
C ARG A 20 -12.86 -47.26 3.46
N SER A 21 -12.78 -47.41 4.77
CA SER A 21 -13.04 -46.32 5.69
C SER A 21 -12.06 -45.21 5.30
N ASP A 22 -12.58 -44.11 4.77
CA ASP A 22 -11.78 -42.90 4.68
C ASP A 22 -11.12 -42.68 6.04
N PRO A 23 -9.84 -42.37 6.09
CA PRO A 23 -9.18 -42.06 7.36
C PRO A 23 -9.97 -40.88 7.96
N ALA A 24 -10.49 -41.09 9.17
CA ALA A 24 -11.23 -40.08 9.91
C ALA A 24 -10.37 -38.79 9.84
N SER A 25 -10.95 -37.71 9.27
CA SER A 25 -10.25 -36.42 9.18
C SER A 25 -9.75 -36.08 10.57
N ALA A 26 -8.45 -35.80 10.71
CA ALA A 26 -7.86 -35.40 11.98
C ALA A 26 -8.70 -34.25 12.58
N PRO A 27 -8.94 -34.22 13.91
CA PRO A 27 -9.72 -33.17 14.52
C PRO A 27 -9.15 -31.80 14.16
N SER A 28 -9.95 -30.93 13.57
CA SER A 28 -9.54 -29.59 13.17
C SER A 28 -9.68 -28.61 14.34
N THR A 29 -8.73 -27.71 14.46
CA THR A 29 -8.74 -26.59 15.42
C THR A 29 -8.99 -25.30 14.65
N SER A 30 -9.84 -24.40 15.19
CA SER A 30 -10.03 -23.09 14.56
C SER A 30 -10.31 -22.01 15.59
N ALA A 31 -9.96 -20.78 15.22
CA ALA A 31 -10.29 -19.56 15.96
C ALA A 31 -10.89 -18.53 15.02
N THR A 32 -11.86 -17.76 15.49
CA THR A 32 -12.44 -16.60 14.83
C THR A 32 -11.95 -15.33 15.47
N PHE A 33 -11.88 -14.24 14.71
CA PHE A 33 -11.35 -12.97 15.17
C PHE A 33 -12.42 -11.88 15.09
N VAL A 34 -12.37 -10.94 16.02
CA VAL A 34 -13.23 -9.75 16.01
C VAL A 34 -12.43 -8.59 15.42
N GLY A 35 -13.01 -7.89 14.44
CA GLY A 35 -12.43 -6.66 13.90
C GLY A 35 -12.47 -5.52 14.92
N THR A 36 -11.53 -4.58 14.81
CA THR A 36 -11.56 -3.33 15.58
C THR A 36 -11.82 -2.13 14.69
N THR A 37 -12.36 -1.05 15.25
CA THR A 37 -12.53 0.26 14.59
C THR A 37 -11.38 1.23 14.88
N GLU A 38 -10.49 0.88 15.80
CA GLU A 38 -9.34 1.69 16.18
C GLU A 38 -8.46 2.01 14.96
N ASP A 39 -7.89 3.19 14.93
CA ASP A 39 -6.84 3.49 13.97
C ASP A 39 -5.56 2.73 14.36
N ILE A 40 -5.10 1.88 13.44
CA ILE A 40 -3.88 1.10 13.60
C ILE A 40 -2.82 1.72 12.68
N PRO A 41 -1.77 2.31 13.26
CA PRO A 41 -0.67 2.86 12.48
C PRO A 41 0.07 1.79 11.69
N ASN A 42 -0.23 1.67 10.42
CA ASN A 42 0.40 0.74 9.50
C ASN A 42 1.23 1.48 8.44
N PRO A 43 2.33 0.91 7.93
CA PRO A 43 3.13 1.51 6.87
C PRO A 43 2.33 1.67 5.56
N ASP A 44 2.84 2.49 4.64
CA ASP A 44 2.34 2.65 3.27
C ASP A 44 0.88 3.14 3.17
N ARG A 45 0.36 3.88 4.17
CA ARG A 45 -1.02 4.41 4.19
C ARG A 45 -1.21 5.57 5.17
N GLY A 46 -2.34 6.24 5.04
CA GLY A 46 -2.87 7.14 6.06
C GLY A 46 -2.40 8.58 5.94
N PHE A 47 -2.54 9.33 7.00
CA PHE A 47 -2.08 10.71 7.05
C PHE A 47 -0.56 10.80 7.02
N TYR A 48 -0.04 11.84 6.34
CA TYR A 48 1.38 12.17 6.35
C TYR A 48 1.64 13.60 6.81
N GLY A 49 2.77 13.79 7.48
CA GLY A 49 3.26 15.08 7.95
C GLY A 49 4.46 15.57 7.16
N TRP A 50 5.17 16.55 7.71
CA TRP A 50 6.38 17.13 7.11
C TRP A 50 7.64 16.47 7.66
N SER A 51 8.70 16.45 6.84
CA SER A 51 10.06 16.07 7.24
C SER A 51 11.02 17.26 7.30
N GLY A 52 10.50 18.47 7.25
CA GLY A 52 11.21 19.73 7.10
C GLY A 52 10.75 20.51 5.88
N THR A 53 11.22 21.73 5.70
CA THR A 53 10.87 22.59 4.56
C THR A 53 11.54 22.13 3.26
N ASP A 54 12.71 21.50 3.36
CA ASP A 54 13.38 20.78 2.27
C ASP A 54 14.02 19.51 2.82
N PHE A 55 13.87 18.41 2.10
CA PHE A 55 14.30 17.08 2.58
C PHE A 55 15.84 16.92 2.58
N VAL A 56 16.56 17.67 1.76
CA VAL A 56 18.02 17.62 1.68
C VAL A 56 18.63 18.68 2.57
N ASP A 57 18.25 19.95 2.38
CA ASP A 57 18.93 21.09 2.97
C ASP A 57 18.41 21.44 4.37
N SER A 58 17.13 21.20 4.66
CA SER A 58 16.49 21.52 5.95
C SER A 58 15.65 20.39 6.51
N PHE A 59 16.21 19.19 6.49
CA PHE A 59 15.62 18.00 7.08
C PHE A 59 15.54 18.12 8.62
N GLU A 60 14.37 17.83 9.16
CA GLU A 60 14.08 17.92 10.59
C GLU A 60 13.80 16.54 11.20
N PRO A 61 14.81 15.84 11.75
CA PRO A 61 14.61 14.54 12.39
C PRO A 61 13.56 14.58 13.51
N GLY A 62 13.46 15.69 14.25
CA GLY A 62 12.45 15.87 15.30
C GLY A 62 11.01 15.84 14.76
N SER A 63 10.75 16.47 13.61
CA SER A 63 9.44 16.43 12.95
C SER A 63 9.06 15.00 12.53
N VAL A 64 10.02 14.21 12.04
CA VAL A 64 9.81 12.81 11.69
C VAL A 64 9.46 11.96 12.92
N GLN A 65 10.15 12.20 14.05
CA GLN A 65 9.86 11.51 15.32
C GLN A 65 8.48 11.88 15.88
N VAL A 66 8.10 13.15 15.82
CA VAL A 66 6.76 13.62 16.23
C VAL A 66 5.68 12.98 15.36
N ALA A 67 5.86 12.90 14.05
CA ALA A 67 4.95 12.23 13.15
C ALA A 67 4.79 10.73 13.52
N PHE A 68 5.89 10.03 13.80
CA PHE A 68 5.84 8.63 14.24
C PHE A 68 5.08 8.46 15.56
N ALA A 69 5.37 9.31 16.57
CA ALA A 69 4.72 9.28 17.87
C ALA A 69 3.22 9.61 17.80
N SER A 70 2.78 10.42 16.82
CA SER A 70 1.38 10.72 16.56
C SER A 70 0.63 9.62 15.75
N GLY A 71 1.26 8.49 15.49
CA GLY A 71 0.67 7.37 14.75
C GLY A 71 0.84 7.44 13.24
N GLN A 72 1.47 8.48 12.70
CA GLN A 72 1.77 8.52 11.26
C GLN A 72 2.90 7.55 10.90
N ARG A 73 2.89 7.05 9.67
CA ARG A 73 3.93 6.17 9.12
C ARG A 73 4.49 6.70 7.80
N LEU A 74 4.02 7.87 7.37
CA LEU A 74 4.46 8.59 6.18
C LEU A 74 4.84 10.02 6.54
N VAL A 75 5.87 10.56 5.89
CA VAL A 75 6.20 11.99 5.87
C VAL A 75 6.42 12.46 4.45
N LEU A 76 6.17 13.75 4.18
CA LEU A 76 6.47 14.38 2.89
C LEU A 76 7.97 14.66 2.81
N ALA A 77 8.62 14.08 1.81
CA ALA A 77 9.99 14.40 1.43
C ALA A 77 9.95 15.35 0.22
N ARG A 78 9.97 16.66 0.49
CA ARG A 78 10.07 17.72 -0.51
C ARG A 78 11.54 17.95 -0.85
N VAL A 79 11.93 17.78 -2.11
CA VAL A 79 13.32 17.91 -2.58
C VAL A 79 13.40 19.02 -3.62
N SER A 80 14.11 20.11 -3.30
CA SER A 80 14.31 21.20 -4.22
C SER A 80 15.45 20.91 -5.20
N LEU A 81 15.15 21.03 -6.49
CA LEU A 81 16.13 20.98 -7.58
C LEU A 81 16.39 22.37 -8.18
N ALA A 82 16.00 23.44 -7.49
CA ALA A 82 16.07 24.82 -7.98
C ALA A 82 17.47 25.21 -8.47
N ALA A 83 18.52 24.81 -7.76
CA ALA A 83 19.91 25.09 -8.11
C ALA A 83 20.40 24.34 -9.35
N TYR A 84 19.70 23.28 -9.78
CA TYR A 84 20.16 22.35 -10.81
C TYR A 84 19.36 22.44 -12.12
N ARG A 85 18.52 23.48 -12.31
CA ARG A 85 17.71 23.65 -13.55
C ARG A 85 18.54 23.55 -14.82
N HIS A 86 19.80 24.00 -14.78
CA HIS A 86 20.74 24.05 -15.91
C HIS A 86 21.98 23.19 -15.70
N ALA A 87 22.10 22.48 -14.58
CA ALA A 87 23.27 21.68 -14.21
C ALA A 87 22.87 20.24 -13.84
N SER A 88 23.82 19.32 -13.84
CA SER A 88 23.66 17.97 -13.32
C SER A 88 23.62 17.98 -11.79
N LEU A 89 22.99 16.95 -11.19
CA LEU A 89 23.03 16.76 -9.75
C LEU A 89 24.43 16.32 -9.32
N PRO A 90 25.10 17.02 -8.37
CA PRO A 90 26.42 16.61 -7.90
C PRO A 90 26.33 15.35 -7.03
N ALA A 91 27.40 14.58 -6.95
CA ALA A 91 27.48 13.37 -6.14
C ALA A 91 27.18 13.64 -4.65
N SER A 92 27.58 14.79 -4.12
CA SER A 92 27.29 15.21 -2.75
C SER A 92 25.80 15.33 -2.48
N PHE A 93 25.01 15.87 -3.42
CA PHE A 93 23.56 15.92 -3.34
C PHE A 93 22.93 14.52 -3.29
N LEU A 94 23.37 13.63 -4.18
CA LEU A 94 22.87 12.24 -4.22
C LEU A 94 23.22 11.48 -2.94
N SER A 95 24.42 11.67 -2.40
CA SER A 95 24.83 11.07 -1.11
C SER A 95 24.05 11.62 0.07
N MET A 96 23.75 12.94 0.08
CA MET A 96 22.94 13.55 1.13
C MET A 96 21.50 13.02 1.07
N LEU A 97 20.92 12.91 -0.11
CA LEU A 97 19.58 12.35 -0.32
C LEU A 97 19.50 10.90 0.20
N ASP A 98 20.49 10.07 -0.10
CA ASP A 98 20.59 8.70 0.43
C ASP A 98 20.64 8.68 1.97
N ALA A 99 21.44 9.56 2.57
CA ALA A 99 21.54 9.69 4.03
C ALA A 99 20.20 10.11 4.68
N ARG A 100 19.40 10.96 4.01
CA ARG A 100 18.07 11.34 4.50
C ARG A 100 17.09 10.16 4.49
N PHE A 101 17.10 9.35 3.44
CA PHE A 101 16.29 8.12 3.42
C PHE A 101 16.71 7.15 4.52
N ALA A 102 18.01 7.01 4.79
CA ALA A 102 18.50 6.20 5.90
C ALA A 102 18.00 6.73 7.26
N ALA A 103 17.96 8.05 7.47
CA ALA A 103 17.45 8.67 8.69
C ALA A 103 15.95 8.42 8.88
N VAL A 104 15.15 8.54 7.82
CA VAL A 104 13.71 8.21 7.84
C VAL A 104 13.48 6.73 8.16
N ARG A 105 14.25 5.83 7.55
CA ARG A 105 14.21 4.39 7.85
C ARG A 105 14.52 4.12 9.33
N SER A 106 15.56 4.75 9.86
CA SER A 106 15.94 4.61 11.27
C SER A 106 14.84 5.10 12.22
N ALA A 107 14.03 6.06 11.80
CA ALA A 107 12.88 6.55 12.55
C ALA A 107 11.64 5.61 12.44
N GLY A 108 11.68 4.53 11.65
CA GLY A 108 10.52 3.65 11.41
C GLY A 108 9.47 4.24 10.48
N MET A 109 9.86 5.21 9.64
CA MET A 109 8.96 5.95 8.75
C MET A 109 9.26 5.67 7.29
N LYS A 110 8.29 5.98 6.43
CA LYS A 110 8.43 6.01 4.98
C LYS A 110 8.07 7.40 4.44
N VAL A 111 8.31 7.64 3.16
CA VAL A 111 8.10 8.96 2.57
C VAL A 111 7.06 8.92 1.43
N THR A 112 6.32 10.02 1.28
CA THR A 112 5.77 10.44 0.00
C THR A 112 6.74 11.46 -0.59
N LEU A 113 7.35 11.13 -1.73
CA LEU A 113 8.48 11.85 -2.29
C LEU A 113 8.02 12.86 -3.35
N LEU A 114 8.57 14.06 -3.33
CA LEU A 114 8.28 15.11 -4.32
C LEU A 114 9.57 15.85 -4.70
N PHE A 115 9.96 15.76 -5.96
CA PHE A 115 10.99 16.62 -6.56
C PHE A 115 10.34 17.78 -7.31
N ALA A 116 10.82 19.00 -7.09
CA ALA A 116 10.42 20.15 -7.90
C ALA A 116 11.57 21.15 -8.05
N TYR A 117 11.55 21.90 -9.14
CA TYR A 117 12.51 22.99 -9.37
C TYR A 117 12.01 24.30 -8.77
N ASP A 118 10.74 24.39 -8.46
CA ASP A 118 10.13 25.61 -7.95
C ASP A 118 9.09 25.29 -6.87
N PHE A 119 9.33 25.83 -5.69
CA PHE A 119 8.39 25.82 -4.58
C PHE A 119 7.85 27.22 -4.23
N SER A 120 8.13 28.22 -5.08
CA SER A 120 7.65 29.60 -4.91
C SER A 120 6.36 29.91 -5.69
N GLY A 121 5.94 29.01 -6.58
CA GLY A 121 4.79 29.22 -7.46
C GLY A 121 5.12 29.99 -8.74
N SER A 122 6.40 30.28 -9.00
CA SER A 122 6.85 31.03 -10.17
C SER A 122 6.78 30.22 -11.47
N GLY A 123 6.72 28.89 -11.40
CA GLY A 123 6.73 27.98 -12.53
C GLY A 123 8.08 27.79 -13.21
N ALA A 124 9.17 28.20 -12.56
CA ALA A 124 10.52 28.07 -13.07
C ALA A 124 11.03 26.66 -12.97
N ASP A 125 10.68 25.81 -13.93
CA ASP A 125 11.10 24.41 -14.04
C ASP A 125 12.24 24.19 -15.06
N ALA A 126 12.54 22.93 -15.39
CA ALA A 126 13.59 22.56 -16.33
C ALA A 126 13.03 21.98 -17.64
N SER A 127 13.85 21.91 -18.69
CA SER A 127 13.46 21.25 -19.94
C SER A 127 13.22 19.74 -19.75
N PRO A 128 12.40 19.09 -20.59
CA PRO A 128 12.17 17.65 -20.53
C PRO A 128 13.45 16.81 -20.58
N SER A 129 14.43 17.23 -21.36
CA SER A 129 15.74 16.56 -21.46
C SER A 129 16.52 16.66 -20.16
N ARG A 130 16.47 17.81 -19.47
CA ARG A 130 17.11 18.00 -18.17
C ARG A 130 16.41 17.17 -17.08
N ILE A 131 15.08 17.14 -17.06
CA ILE A 131 14.30 16.32 -16.14
C ILE A 131 14.67 14.84 -16.32
N ARG A 132 14.71 14.35 -17.58
CA ARG A 132 15.13 12.98 -17.87
C ARG A 132 16.52 12.69 -17.35
N HIS A 133 17.50 13.57 -17.60
CA HIS A 133 18.87 13.40 -17.10
C HIS A 133 18.93 13.31 -15.58
N HIS A 134 18.18 14.16 -14.86
CA HIS A 134 18.12 14.09 -13.39
C HIS A 134 17.49 12.77 -12.91
N LEU A 135 16.43 12.28 -13.55
CA LEU A 135 15.83 10.99 -13.23
C LEU A 135 16.82 9.83 -13.45
N GLU A 136 17.64 9.88 -14.51
CA GLU A 136 18.71 8.91 -14.73
C GLU A 136 19.77 8.96 -13.61
N GLN A 137 20.14 10.16 -13.12
CA GLN A 137 21.06 10.32 -11.98
C GLN A 137 20.45 9.87 -10.65
N LEU A 138 19.14 10.08 -10.42
CA LEU A 138 18.41 9.68 -9.22
C LEU A 138 18.14 8.18 -9.15
N LYS A 139 18.11 7.47 -10.30
CA LYS A 139 17.75 6.05 -10.38
C LYS A 139 18.46 5.16 -9.35
N PRO A 140 19.80 5.21 -9.18
CA PRO A 140 20.49 4.37 -8.20
C PRO A 140 20.04 4.64 -6.76
N VAL A 141 19.85 5.90 -6.38
CA VAL A 141 19.44 6.30 -5.03
C VAL A 141 18.00 5.86 -4.77
N LEU A 142 17.09 6.06 -5.74
CA LEU A 142 15.70 5.61 -5.64
C LEU A 142 15.62 4.09 -5.50
N ALA A 143 16.39 3.35 -6.29
CA ALA A 143 16.43 1.89 -6.22
C ALA A 143 16.97 1.39 -4.87
N ALA A 144 18.03 2.01 -4.34
CA ALA A 144 18.63 1.66 -3.06
C ALA A 144 17.72 1.92 -1.85
N ASN A 145 16.72 2.81 -1.99
CA ASN A 145 15.81 3.24 -0.93
C ASN A 145 14.33 2.97 -1.22
N ALA A 146 14.03 2.07 -2.18
CA ALA A 146 12.66 1.71 -2.54
C ALA A 146 11.83 1.19 -1.35
N ASP A 147 12.50 0.64 -0.33
CA ASP A 147 11.89 0.15 0.90
C ASP A 147 11.19 1.24 1.73
N VAL A 148 11.62 2.49 1.61
CA VAL A 148 11.03 3.64 2.32
C VAL A 148 10.32 4.63 1.39
N ILE A 149 10.21 4.34 0.09
CA ILE A 149 9.55 5.22 -0.89
C ILE A 149 8.35 4.50 -1.53
N PRO A 150 7.24 4.28 -0.81
CA PRO A 150 6.05 3.66 -1.38
C PRO A 150 5.35 4.54 -2.41
N PHE A 151 5.42 5.87 -2.24
CA PHE A 151 4.75 6.85 -3.07
C PHE A 151 5.70 7.96 -3.50
N MET A 152 5.60 8.36 -4.78
CA MET A 152 6.29 9.50 -5.34
C MET A 152 5.30 10.32 -6.18
N ARG A 153 5.13 11.61 -5.87
CA ARG A 153 4.40 12.53 -6.75
C ARG A 153 5.20 12.68 -8.04
N ALA A 154 4.52 12.76 -9.18
CA ALA A 154 5.20 12.88 -10.49
C ALA A 154 6.19 14.06 -10.53
N GLY A 155 5.85 15.17 -9.88
CA GLY A 155 6.79 16.26 -9.60
C GLY A 155 7.40 16.93 -10.85
N PHE A 156 8.54 17.58 -10.68
CA PHE A 156 9.44 18.19 -11.68
C PHE A 156 8.82 19.32 -12.51
N ILE A 157 7.59 19.19 -13.01
CA ILE A 157 6.99 20.12 -13.96
C ILE A 157 6.27 21.25 -13.24
N GLY A 158 6.61 22.51 -13.60
CA GLY A 158 5.88 23.71 -13.26
C GLY A 158 5.95 24.13 -11.79
N ALA A 159 5.01 25.00 -11.40
CA ALA A 159 4.89 25.47 -10.04
C ALA A 159 4.67 24.30 -9.08
N TRP A 160 5.42 24.27 -8.00
CA TRP A 160 5.42 23.22 -6.94
C TRP A 160 5.60 21.78 -7.45
N GLY A 161 5.93 21.59 -8.74
CA GLY A 161 5.96 20.26 -9.35
C GLY A 161 4.56 19.69 -9.64
N GLU A 162 3.54 20.55 -9.78
CA GLU A 162 2.13 20.16 -9.91
C GLU A 162 1.63 20.17 -11.36
N TRP A 163 2.51 20.15 -12.32
CA TRP A 163 2.20 19.96 -13.76
C TRP A 163 1.41 21.10 -14.41
N HIS A 164 1.43 22.30 -13.80
CA HIS A 164 0.86 23.52 -14.35
C HIS A 164 1.85 24.68 -14.28
N SER A 165 1.54 25.78 -14.96
CA SER A 165 2.31 27.04 -14.92
C SER A 165 3.81 26.85 -15.23
N SER A 166 4.17 25.94 -16.15
CA SER A 166 5.58 25.67 -16.54
C SER A 166 6.11 26.79 -17.42
N ARG A 167 7.24 27.38 -17.05
CA ARG A 167 7.97 28.36 -17.89
C ARG A 167 8.88 27.70 -18.93
N SER A 168 9.17 26.41 -18.80
CA SER A 168 9.98 25.65 -19.77
C SER A 168 9.14 24.94 -20.83
N GLY A 169 7.84 25.29 -20.94
CA GLY A 169 6.94 24.74 -21.95
C GLY A 169 6.42 23.33 -21.69
N ASN A 170 6.46 22.87 -20.43
CA ASN A 170 5.98 21.54 -20.05
C ASN A 170 4.48 21.54 -19.70
N SER A 171 3.83 22.70 -19.69
CA SER A 171 2.38 22.85 -19.50
C SER A 171 1.80 23.85 -20.49
N CYS A 172 0.49 23.82 -20.71
CA CYS A 172 -0.25 24.85 -21.46
C CYS A 172 -1.31 25.49 -20.56
N GLY A 173 -1.89 26.60 -21.04
CA GLY A 173 -2.89 27.38 -20.29
C GLY A 173 -2.28 28.52 -19.49
N HIS A 174 -2.89 28.88 -18.38
CA HIS A 174 -2.51 30.04 -17.57
C HIS A 174 -1.03 29.93 -17.08
N ASN A 175 -0.28 31.04 -17.20
CA ASN A 175 1.14 31.15 -16.79
C ASN A 175 2.10 30.13 -17.46
N SER A 176 1.76 29.60 -18.62
CA SER A 176 2.58 28.58 -19.32
C SER A 176 3.42 29.16 -20.48
N GLY A 177 3.72 30.45 -20.47
CA GLY A 177 4.59 31.11 -21.46
C GLY A 177 4.12 31.02 -22.92
N GLY A 178 2.81 30.83 -23.17
CA GLY A 178 2.24 30.71 -24.50
C GLY A 178 2.46 29.35 -25.18
N THR A 179 2.93 28.33 -24.47
CA THR A 179 3.14 26.99 -25.01
C THR A 179 1.83 26.36 -25.49
N SER A 180 1.80 25.79 -26.69
CA SER A 180 0.65 25.04 -27.20
C SER A 180 0.43 23.76 -26.40
N CYS A 181 -0.83 23.34 -26.24
CA CYS A 181 -1.15 22.10 -25.51
C CYS A 181 -0.60 20.86 -26.23
N SER A 182 -0.47 20.87 -27.54
CA SER A 182 0.16 19.77 -28.27
C SER A 182 1.64 19.61 -27.91
N THR A 183 2.39 20.71 -27.85
CA THR A 183 3.80 20.71 -27.41
C THR A 183 3.93 20.26 -25.95
N ALA A 184 3.11 20.82 -25.06
CA ALA A 184 3.10 20.46 -23.65
C ALA A 184 2.81 18.95 -23.43
N ASN A 185 1.87 18.38 -24.19
CA ASN A 185 1.56 16.95 -24.12
C ASN A 185 2.75 16.06 -24.55
N ILE A 186 3.51 16.46 -25.56
CA ILE A 186 4.75 15.77 -25.95
C ILE A 186 5.77 15.82 -24.80
N HIS A 187 6.00 16.99 -24.22
CA HIS A 187 6.93 17.18 -23.11
C HIS A 187 6.52 16.35 -21.87
N ARG A 188 5.25 16.36 -21.51
CA ARG A 188 4.70 15.55 -20.41
C ARG A 188 4.87 14.05 -20.65
N ALA A 189 4.69 13.59 -21.90
CA ALA A 189 4.91 12.18 -22.25
C ALA A 189 6.38 11.79 -22.08
N ILE A 190 7.34 12.65 -22.50
CA ILE A 190 8.78 12.43 -22.29
C ILE A 190 9.10 12.30 -20.80
N VAL A 191 8.54 13.18 -19.95
CA VAL A 191 8.78 13.14 -18.49
C VAL A 191 8.12 11.92 -17.86
N ARG A 192 6.89 11.57 -18.26
CA ARG A 192 6.21 10.33 -17.84
C ARG A 192 7.09 9.11 -18.14
N ASP A 193 7.58 8.98 -19.36
CA ASP A 193 8.38 7.83 -19.79
C ASP A 193 9.71 7.76 -19.03
N ALA A 194 10.32 8.92 -18.75
CA ALA A 194 11.53 8.99 -17.93
C ALA A 194 11.25 8.58 -16.45
N LEU A 195 10.11 8.98 -15.87
CA LEU A 195 9.67 8.53 -14.55
C LEU A 195 9.50 7.01 -14.52
N LEU A 196 8.77 6.44 -15.48
CA LEU A 196 8.53 5.00 -15.56
C LEU A 196 9.81 4.17 -15.75
N ALA A 197 10.82 4.73 -16.45
CA ALA A 197 12.09 4.05 -16.68
C ALA A 197 13.08 4.11 -15.51
N ASN A 198 12.93 5.08 -14.62
CA ASN A 198 13.94 5.37 -13.60
C ASN A 198 13.44 5.24 -12.15
N VAL A 199 12.14 5.25 -11.91
CA VAL A 199 11.54 5.00 -10.59
C VAL A 199 11.26 3.51 -10.43
N PRO A 200 11.62 2.88 -9.29
CA PRO A 200 11.35 1.47 -9.06
C PRO A 200 9.86 1.12 -9.19
N ALA A 201 9.53 -0.03 -9.80
CA ALA A 201 8.16 -0.49 -9.99
C ALA A 201 7.39 -0.75 -8.68
N THR A 202 8.08 -0.81 -7.55
CA THR A 202 7.51 -0.91 -6.20
C THR A 202 7.07 0.44 -5.64
N THR A 203 7.49 1.55 -6.24
CA THR A 203 7.10 2.92 -5.88
C THR A 203 5.95 3.38 -6.78
N GLN A 204 4.84 3.79 -6.21
CA GLN A 204 3.70 4.33 -6.96
C GLN A 204 3.98 5.76 -7.39
N ILE A 205 3.91 6.06 -8.69
CA ILE A 205 4.10 7.40 -9.25
C ILE A 205 2.74 8.06 -9.40
N ALA A 206 2.47 9.09 -8.61
CA ALA A 206 1.18 9.76 -8.55
C ALA A 206 1.16 11.02 -9.41
N PHE A 207 0.41 10.99 -10.52
CA PHE A 207 0.23 12.10 -11.45
C PHE A 207 -0.90 13.04 -11.01
N ARG A 208 -0.77 14.32 -11.36
CA ARG A 208 -1.67 15.38 -10.90
C ARG A 208 -3.03 15.41 -11.61
N TYR A 209 -3.06 15.23 -12.93
CA TYR A 209 -4.26 15.49 -13.72
C TYR A 209 -4.91 14.24 -14.29
N PRO A 210 -6.21 14.03 -14.05
CA PRO A 210 -7.00 12.99 -14.71
C PRO A 210 -6.94 13.06 -16.22
N SER A 211 -6.89 14.28 -16.81
CA SER A 211 -6.80 14.48 -18.25
C SER A 211 -5.53 13.89 -18.88
N ASP A 212 -4.38 13.99 -18.19
CA ASP A 212 -3.13 13.36 -18.63
C ASP A 212 -3.25 11.83 -18.56
N LEU A 213 -3.82 11.32 -17.46
CA LEU A 213 -4.03 9.88 -17.29
C LEU A 213 -5.01 9.31 -18.31
N GLN A 214 -6.10 10.01 -18.61
CA GLN A 214 -7.06 9.62 -19.67
C GLN A 214 -6.41 9.60 -21.05
N LEU A 215 -5.55 10.59 -21.34
CA LEU A 215 -4.82 10.65 -22.61
C LEU A 215 -3.87 9.45 -22.78
N TRP A 216 -3.17 9.06 -21.72
CA TRP A 216 -2.16 8.00 -21.78
C TRP A 216 -2.74 6.61 -21.57
N TYR A 217 -3.77 6.50 -20.75
CA TYR A 217 -4.37 5.26 -20.28
C TYR A 217 -5.90 5.31 -20.36
N PRO A 218 -6.47 5.46 -21.58
CA PRO A 218 -7.93 5.56 -21.76
C PRO A 218 -8.67 4.27 -21.39
N THR A 219 -7.94 3.16 -21.27
CA THR A 219 -8.44 1.85 -20.85
C THR A 219 -7.67 1.33 -19.64
N ALA A 220 -8.02 0.16 -19.13
CA ALA A 220 -7.36 -0.47 -17.98
C ALA A 220 -5.89 -0.86 -18.19
N LYS A 221 -5.33 -0.76 -19.40
CA LYS A 221 -3.93 -1.09 -19.70
C LYS A 221 -3.01 0.06 -19.26
N ARG A 222 -2.46 -0.04 -18.07
CA ARG A 222 -1.53 0.91 -17.47
C ARG A 222 -0.42 0.19 -16.70
N PRO A 223 0.77 0.78 -16.51
CA PRO A 223 1.77 0.25 -15.59
C PRO A 223 1.21 0.13 -14.17
N SER A 224 1.59 -0.93 -13.46
CA SER A 224 1.06 -1.25 -12.12
C SER A 224 1.43 -0.23 -11.04
N HIS A 225 2.42 0.63 -11.32
CA HIS A 225 2.92 1.66 -10.40
C HIS A 225 2.56 3.09 -10.83
N VAL A 226 1.55 3.26 -11.70
CA VAL A 226 0.97 4.57 -12.03
C VAL A 226 -0.23 4.82 -11.16
N GLY A 227 -0.23 5.95 -10.45
CA GLY A 227 -1.29 6.40 -9.58
C GLY A 227 -1.65 7.86 -9.80
N ALA A 228 -2.41 8.44 -8.88
CA ALA A 228 -2.82 9.84 -8.92
C ALA A 228 -2.68 10.53 -7.56
N HIS A 229 -2.43 11.84 -7.60
CA HIS A 229 -2.42 12.73 -6.45
C HIS A 229 -3.28 13.96 -6.72
N ASN A 230 -4.29 14.20 -5.90
CA ASN A 230 -5.13 15.39 -5.98
C ASN A 230 -4.63 16.43 -4.99
N ASP A 231 -4.09 17.54 -5.49
CA ASP A 231 -3.51 18.59 -4.65
C ASP A 231 -4.54 19.48 -3.95
N CYS A 232 -5.84 19.35 -4.25
CA CYS A 232 -6.94 20.06 -3.60
C CYS A 232 -8.17 19.16 -3.43
N PHE A 233 -7.98 17.96 -2.90
CA PHE A 233 -9.06 16.99 -2.71
C PHE A 233 -10.17 17.56 -1.81
N LEU A 234 -11.41 17.49 -2.30
CA LEU A 234 -12.61 18.03 -1.66
C LEU A 234 -12.69 19.57 -1.57
N ALA A 235 -11.86 20.31 -2.32
CA ALA A 235 -11.91 21.78 -2.27
C ALA A 235 -13.17 22.39 -2.92
N GLY A 236 -13.87 21.64 -3.78
CA GLY A 236 -15.09 22.09 -4.43
C GLY A 236 -15.44 21.31 -5.70
N PRO A 237 -16.30 21.86 -6.57
CA PRO A 237 -16.78 21.15 -7.76
C PRO A 237 -15.69 20.64 -8.69
N THR A 238 -14.59 21.37 -8.85
CA THR A 238 -13.48 20.98 -9.73
C THR A 238 -12.22 20.55 -8.98
N ASP A 239 -12.20 20.62 -7.66
CA ASP A 239 -11.01 20.46 -6.82
C ASP A 239 -9.86 21.33 -7.35
N SER A 240 -10.08 22.63 -7.43
CA SER A 240 -9.15 23.65 -7.96
C SER A 240 -8.59 23.29 -9.34
N GLY A 241 -9.48 22.90 -10.26
CA GLY A 241 -9.13 22.58 -11.65
C GLY A 241 -8.54 21.18 -11.86
N THR A 242 -8.58 20.30 -10.87
CA THR A 242 -8.22 18.89 -11.03
C THR A 242 -9.20 18.18 -11.98
N TYR A 243 -10.49 18.42 -11.81
CA TYR A 243 -11.56 17.81 -12.61
C TYR A 243 -12.23 18.81 -13.52
N VAL A 244 -12.09 18.61 -14.81
CA VAL A 244 -12.71 19.46 -15.84
C VAL A 244 -14.13 19.03 -16.19
N SER A 245 -14.58 17.85 -15.74
CA SER A 245 -15.90 17.29 -16.03
C SER A 245 -16.28 16.17 -15.07
N ALA A 246 -17.57 15.83 -15.04
CA ALA A 246 -18.08 14.66 -14.31
C ALA A 246 -17.47 13.33 -14.83
N SER A 247 -17.20 13.22 -16.13
CA SER A 247 -16.54 12.05 -16.72
C SER A 247 -15.10 11.89 -16.25
N ALA A 248 -14.37 12.97 -15.98
CA ALA A 248 -13.03 12.92 -15.40
C ALA A 248 -13.07 12.40 -13.95
N ARG A 249 -14.10 12.74 -13.17
CA ARG A 249 -14.32 12.17 -11.82
C ARG A 249 -14.63 10.68 -11.90
N ALA A 250 -15.57 10.27 -12.75
CA ALA A 250 -15.93 8.87 -12.94
C ALA A 250 -14.73 8.03 -13.39
N TYR A 251 -13.92 8.55 -14.32
CA TYR A 251 -12.67 7.91 -14.73
C TYR A 251 -11.72 7.69 -13.54
N MET A 252 -11.52 8.70 -12.69
CA MET A 252 -10.62 8.58 -11.54
C MET A 252 -11.14 7.63 -10.48
N GLN A 253 -12.45 7.54 -10.26
CA GLN A 253 -13.05 6.56 -9.36
C GLN A 253 -12.80 5.14 -9.86
N GLU A 254 -12.94 4.87 -11.16
CA GLU A 254 -12.60 3.58 -11.76
C GLU A 254 -11.10 3.32 -11.75
N PHE A 255 -10.29 4.30 -12.13
CA PHE A 255 -8.82 4.19 -12.19
C PHE A 255 -8.22 3.84 -10.83
N SER A 256 -8.69 4.47 -9.76
CA SER A 256 -8.20 4.28 -8.39
C SER A 256 -8.58 2.93 -7.76
N GLN A 257 -9.52 2.17 -8.33
CA GLN A 257 -9.79 0.78 -7.88
C GLN A 257 -8.55 -0.11 -7.96
N HIS A 258 -7.63 0.21 -8.88
CA HIS A 258 -6.47 -0.61 -9.17
C HIS A 258 -5.14 0.11 -9.02
N THR A 259 -5.16 1.42 -8.78
CA THR A 259 -3.99 2.29 -8.69
C THR A 259 -4.00 3.08 -7.39
N ALA A 260 -2.83 3.57 -6.99
CA ALA A 260 -2.72 4.40 -5.81
C ALA A 260 -3.35 5.79 -6.05
N PHE A 261 -4.16 6.22 -5.11
CA PHE A 261 -4.73 7.56 -5.09
C PHE A 261 -4.50 8.21 -3.73
N GLY A 262 -3.93 9.40 -3.74
CA GLY A 262 -3.71 10.20 -2.54
C GLY A 262 -3.94 11.66 -2.81
N GLY A 263 -3.65 12.49 -1.84
CA GLY A 263 -3.86 13.91 -2.04
C GLY A 263 -3.46 14.78 -0.86
N GLU A 264 -3.87 16.02 -1.00
CA GLU A 264 -3.94 17.00 0.07
C GLU A 264 -5.24 17.79 -0.07
N THR A 265 -5.72 18.35 1.05
CA THR A 265 -6.88 19.24 1.07
C THR A 265 -6.39 20.67 0.89
N CYS A 266 -7.23 21.55 0.33
CA CYS A 266 -7.00 22.98 0.25
C CYS A 266 -7.94 23.73 1.19
N ASP A 267 -7.52 24.91 1.65
CA ASP A 267 -8.46 25.88 2.21
C ASP A 267 -9.44 26.33 1.13
N ASP A 268 -10.59 26.83 1.53
CA ASP A 268 -11.78 27.10 0.68
C ASP A 268 -11.45 27.76 -0.67
N ALA A 269 -11.25 26.91 -1.68
CA ALA A 269 -10.87 27.36 -3.01
C ALA A 269 -12.06 27.54 -3.95
N GLU A 270 -13.18 26.86 -3.69
CA GLU A 270 -14.36 26.83 -4.57
C GLU A 270 -15.67 26.81 -3.79
N THR A 271 -16.76 27.24 -4.44
CA THR A 271 -18.12 27.20 -3.87
C THR A 271 -19.00 26.31 -4.76
N PRO A 272 -19.77 25.36 -4.19
CA PRO A 272 -19.83 25.00 -2.77
C PRO A 272 -18.62 24.21 -2.31
N VAL A 273 -18.20 24.42 -1.06
CA VAL A 273 -17.16 23.63 -0.39
C VAL A 273 -17.67 22.20 -0.16
N ARG A 274 -16.83 21.21 -0.37
CA ARG A 274 -17.15 19.79 -0.22
C ARG A 274 -16.27 19.09 0.82
N SER A 275 -15.87 19.80 1.86
CA SER A 275 -14.93 19.30 2.88
C SER A 275 -15.62 18.83 4.17
N SER A 276 -16.92 18.55 4.14
CA SER A 276 -17.66 18.05 5.31
C SER A 276 -17.42 16.56 5.60
N CYS A 277 -17.85 16.07 6.77
CA CYS A 277 -17.83 14.64 7.08
C CYS A 277 -18.61 13.77 6.08
N PRO A 278 -19.84 14.12 5.66
CA PRO A 278 -20.52 13.41 4.58
C PRO A 278 -19.71 13.32 3.30
N ASP A 279 -19.02 14.39 2.90
CA ASP A 279 -18.22 14.40 1.67
C ASP A 279 -17.05 13.42 1.75
N ILE A 280 -16.20 13.52 2.77
CA ILE A 280 -15.04 12.62 2.90
C ILE A 280 -15.45 11.16 3.11
N LEU A 281 -16.52 10.89 3.86
CA LEU A 281 -17.01 9.54 4.09
C LEU A 281 -17.65 8.92 2.83
N SER A 282 -18.14 9.75 1.90
CA SER A 282 -18.62 9.34 0.59
C SER A 282 -17.48 9.19 -0.42
N GLU A 283 -16.63 10.21 -0.58
CA GLU A 283 -15.64 10.27 -1.65
C GLU A 283 -14.33 9.55 -1.32
N GLY A 284 -13.94 9.49 -0.04
CA GLY A 284 -12.77 8.71 0.38
C GLY A 284 -12.79 7.26 -0.13
N PRO A 285 -13.87 6.49 0.11
CA PRO A 285 -14.03 5.14 -0.46
C PRO A 285 -14.20 5.12 -1.98
N GLN A 286 -14.90 6.11 -2.59
CA GLN A 286 -15.10 6.16 -4.04
C GLN A 286 -13.79 6.34 -4.82
N TYR A 287 -12.87 7.16 -4.28
CA TYR A 287 -11.54 7.36 -4.87
C TYR A 287 -10.47 6.41 -4.30
N HIS A 288 -10.84 5.45 -3.48
CA HIS A 288 -9.91 4.50 -2.87
C HIS A 288 -8.72 5.22 -2.21
N LEU A 289 -9.02 6.29 -1.44
CA LEU A 289 -8.01 7.17 -0.84
C LEU A 289 -7.03 6.39 0.03
N ALA A 290 -5.73 6.46 -0.30
CA ALA A 290 -4.67 5.71 0.36
C ALA A 290 -3.84 6.56 1.33
N TRP A 291 -3.58 7.83 1.01
CA TRP A 291 -2.84 8.76 1.86
C TRP A 291 -3.31 10.20 1.66
N LEU A 292 -3.18 11.03 2.72
CA LEU A 292 -3.61 12.43 2.69
C LEU A 292 -2.67 13.31 3.55
N ASN A 293 -2.36 14.52 3.06
CA ASN A 293 -1.59 15.51 3.80
C ASN A 293 -2.35 15.99 5.05
N SER A 294 -1.70 15.91 6.22
CA SER A 294 -2.29 16.36 7.48
C SER A 294 -1.84 17.75 7.94
N THR A 295 -0.98 18.42 7.16
CA THR A 295 -0.31 19.65 7.61
C THR A 295 -0.58 20.87 6.72
N TYR A 296 -1.15 20.69 5.52
CA TYR A 296 -1.44 21.80 4.61
C TYR A 296 -2.73 22.53 5.00
N ALA A 297 -3.90 22.04 4.66
CA ALA A 297 -5.17 22.67 5.02
C ALA A 297 -5.71 22.10 6.35
N ARG A 298 -5.16 22.54 7.47
CA ARG A 298 -5.55 22.05 8.81
C ARG A 298 -7.01 22.35 9.15
N SER A 299 -7.57 23.45 8.64
CA SER A 299 -8.96 23.85 8.79
C SER A 299 -9.94 22.74 8.40
N VAL A 300 -9.69 22.06 7.29
CA VAL A 300 -10.50 20.92 6.83
C VAL A 300 -10.45 19.75 7.81
N LEU A 301 -9.24 19.38 8.25
CA LEU A 301 -9.07 18.28 9.22
C LEU A 301 -9.68 18.62 10.58
N ASP A 302 -9.63 19.88 11.00
CA ASP A 302 -10.27 20.36 12.23
C ASP A 302 -11.81 20.30 12.12
N THR A 303 -12.36 20.55 10.94
CA THR A 303 -13.78 20.32 10.66
C THR A 303 -14.15 18.86 10.87
N TRP A 304 -13.36 17.91 10.35
CA TRP A 304 -13.60 16.47 10.58
C TRP A 304 -13.45 16.05 12.04
N ARG A 305 -12.49 16.64 12.78
CA ARG A 305 -12.34 16.40 14.24
C ARG A 305 -13.55 16.89 15.01
N LYS A 306 -13.99 18.13 14.76
CA LYS A 306 -15.18 18.73 15.40
C LYS A 306 -16.46 17.98 15.09
N ALA A 307 -16.62 17.51 13.84
CA ALA A 307 -17.79 16.72 13.42
C ALA A 307 -17.69 15.22 13.75
N GLY A 308 -16.56 14.75 14.32
CA GLY A 308 -16.41 13.38 14.84
C GLY A 308 -16.03 12.31 13.83
N CYS A 309 -15.79 12.64 12.55
CA CYS A 309 -15.44 11.62 11.53
C CYS A 309 -13.94 11.40 11.34
N TYR A 310 -13.07 12.24 11.90
CA TYR A 310 -11.60 12.13 11.70
C TYR A 310 -11.05 10.74 12.02
N ALA A 311 -11.47 10.12 13.13
CA ALA A 311 -11.02 8.78 13.50
C ALA A 311 -11.44 7.71 12.47
N THR A 312 -12.64 7.83 11.93
CA THR A 312 -13.14 6.94 10.86
C THR A 312 -12.30 7.11 9.60
N VAL A 313 -12.00 8.35 9.20
CA VAL A 313 -11.14 8.65 8.04
C VAL A 313 -9.74 8.05 8.25
N ALA A 314 -9.12 8.31 9.42
CA ALA A 314 -7.79 7.79 9.75
C ALA A 314 -7.75 6.25 9.70
N SER A 315 -8.72 5.59 10.31
CA SER A 315 -8.77 4.12 10.38
C SER A 315 -9.06 3.46 9.03
N ARG A 316 -9.85 4.09 8.15
CA ARG A 316 -10.32 3.51 6.89
C ARG A 316 -9.46 3.89 5.68
N MET A 317 -8.77 5.02 5.71
CA MET A 317 -7.88 5.47 4.64
C MET A 317 -6.76 4.46 4.39
N GLY A 318 -6.49 4.12 3.12
CA GLY A 318 -5.55 3.08 2.75
C GLY A 318 -6.09 1.66 2.96
N TYR A 319 -5.20 0.68 3.01
CA TYR A 319 -5.56 -0.70 3.29
C TYR A 319 -5.82 -0.91 4.80
N ARG A 320 -6.67 -1.90 5.13
CA ARG A 320 -6.97 -2.32 6.49
C ARG A 320 -7.25 -3.82 6.51
N ILE A 321 -6.22 -4.62 6.78
CA ILE A 321 -6.31 -6.08 6.73
C ILE A 321 -6.89 -6.60 8.04
N GLN A 322 -8.01 -7.31 7.94
CA GLN A 322 -8.71 -7.95 9.05
C GLN A 322 -8.68 -9.46 8.86
N LEU A 323 -8.30 -10.19 9.90
CA LEU A 323 -8.46 -11.63 9.98
C LEU A 323 -9.89 -11.95 10.39
N ASP A 324 -10.48 -12.96 9.78
CA ASP A 324 -11.80 -13.47 10.13
C ASP A 324 -11.71 -14.83 10.83
N ARG A 325 -10.82 -15.73 10.33
CA ARG A 325 -10.66 -17.08 10.88
C ARG A 325 -9.28 -17.65 10.59
N VAL A 326 -8.78 -18.46 11.51
CA VAL A 326 -7.66 -19.38 11.31
C VAL A 326 -8.14 -20.80 11.56
N ALA A 327 -7.70 -21.75 10.74
CA ALA A 327 -8.01 -23.17 10.92
C ALA A 327 -6.82 -24.04 10.51
N HIS A 328 -6.57 -25.10 11.28
CA HIS A 328 -5.49 -26.09 11.04
C HIS A 328 -5.84 -27.41 11.71
N ASP A 329 -5.15 -28.47 11.37
CA ASP A 329 -5.26 -29.74 12.10
C ASP A 329 -4.79 -29.60 13.54
N ALA A 330 -5.41 -30.32 14.48
CA ALA A 330 -5.03 -30.26 15.90
C ALA A 330 -3.62 -30.81 16.17
N ALA A 331 -3.12 -31.67 15.28
CA ALA A 331 -1.80 -32.30 15.40
C ALA A 331 -1.13 -32.45 14.04
N ALA A 332 0.21 -32.54 14.07
CA ALA A 332 1.06 -32.83 12.91
C ALA A 332 2.17 -33.80 13.29
N VAL A 333 2.64 -34.55 12.29
CA VAL A 333 3.75 -35.49 12.44
C VAL A 333 5.05 -34.87 11.90
N ARG A 334 6.15 -35.08 12.57
CA ARG A 334 7.48 -34.66 12.09
C ARG A 334 7.79 -35.27 10.73
N GLY A 335 8.43 -34.50 9.85
CA GLY A 335 8.69 -34.86 8.46
C GLY A 335 7.54 -34.63 7.52
N THR A 336 6.38 -34.14 7.98
CA THR A 336 5.21 -33.85 7.14
C THR A 336 4.95 -32.34 7.01
N HIS A 337 3.90 -31.98 6.26
CA HIS A 337 3.41 -30.61 6.18
C HIS A 337 2.11 -30.47 6.96
N VAL A 338 1.92 -29.29 7.55
CA VAL A 338 0.64 -28.87 8.11
C VAL A 338 0.11 -27.66 7.33
N ALA A 339 -1.16 -27.72 6.95
CA ALA A 339 -1.85 -26.63 6.30
C ALA A 339 -2.51 -25.74 7.34
N VAL A 340 -2.19 -24.43 7.32
CA VAL A 340 -2.88 -23.41 8.11
C VAL A 340 -3.68 -22.54 7.16
N ALA A 341 -5.00 -22.66 7.21
CA ALA A 341 -5.93 -21.85 6.43
C ALA A 341 -6.27 -20.56 7.19
N VAL A 342 -6.08 -19.43 6.56
CA VAL A 342 -6.36 -18.10 7.11
C VAL A 342 -7.37 -17.41 6.21
N ASP A 343 -8.54 -17.09 6.77
CA ASP A 343 -9.56 -16.30 6.11
C ASP A 343 -9.39 -14.84 6.55
N LEU A 344 -9.22 -13.94 5.59
CA LEU A 344 -8.93 -12.53 5.83
C LEU A 344 -9.49 -11.65 4.72
N ARG A 345 -9.65 -10.36 4.99
CA ARG A 345 -10.17 -9.37 4.04
C ARG A 345 -9.51 -8.01 4.25
N ASN A 346 -9.57 -7.17 3.23
CA ASN A 346 -9.17 -5.77 3.31
C ASN A 346 -10.43 -4.90 3.41
N VAL A 347 -10.70 -4.37 4.60
CA VAL A 347 -11.85 -3.50 4.88
C VAL A 347 -11.51 -2.00 4.75
N GLY A 348 -10.29 -1.66 4.35
CA GLY A 348 -9.85 -0.28 4.08
C GLY A 348 -10.38 0.26 2.76
N TRP A 349 -10.28 1.56 2.58
CA TRP A 349 -10.74 2.23 1.36
C TRP A 349 -9.88 1.90 0.13
N SER A 350 -8.60 1.60 0.31
CA SER A 350 -7.65 1.34 -0.77
C SER A 350 -7.04 -0.05 -0.69
N ARG A 351 -6.39 -0.44 -1.76
CA ARG A 351 -5.54 -1.65 -1.80
C ARG A 351 -4.21 -1.39 -1.09
N MET A 352 -3.51 -2.47 -0.76
CA MET A 352 -2.08 -2.42 -0.44
C MET A 352 -1.30 -2.41 -1.76
N PHE A 353 -0.33 -1.50 -1.89
CA PHE A 353 0.47 -1.36 -3.13
C PHE A 353 1.86 -1.99 -3.02
N VAL A 354 2.35 -2.20 -1.81
CA VAL A 354 3.58 -2.94 -1.55
C VAL A 354 3.22 -4.40 -1.28
N SER A 355 3.76 -5.32 -2.07
CA SER A 355 3.53 -6.77 -1.90
C SER A 355 3.99 -7.24 -0.52
N ARG A 356 3.16 -8.03 0.16
CA ARG A 356 3.48 -8.63 1.47
C ARG A 356 2.90 -10.03 1.56
N ALA A 357 3.73 -10.98 1.92
CA ALA A 357 3.26 -12.34 2.20
C ALA A 357 2.62 -12.42 3.60
N LEU A 358 1.62 -13.28 3.73
CA LEU A 358 1.17 -13.76 5.03
C LEU A 358 2.17 -14.81 5.53
N VAL A 359 2.67 -14.62 6.74
CA VAL A 359 3.60 -15.55 7.40
C VAL A 359 2.90 -16.24 8.56
N VAL A 360 3.00 -17.57 8.61
CA VAL A 360 2.61 -18.40 9.76
C VAL A 360 3.87 -18.87 10.44
N THR A 361 3.91 -18.72 11.76
CA THR A 361 4.99 -19.19 12.63
C THR A 361 4.42 -20.17 13.66
N LEU A 362 4.97 -21.36 13.75
CA LEU A 362 4.76 -22.26 14.87
C LEU A 362 5.87 -22.01 15.89
N ARG A 363 5.50 -21.67 17.12
CA ARG A 363 6.45 -21.42 18.22
C ARG A 363 6.27 -22.48 19.31
N ASP A 364 7.30 -23.26 19.54
CA ASP A 364 7.34 -24.24 20.63
C ASP A 364 7.16 -23.54 21.99
N ARG A 365 6.17 -23.98 22.76
CA ARG A 365 5.87 -23.40 24.08
C ARG A 365 6.91 -23.67 25.13
N ALA A 366 7.67 -24.78 25.01
CA ALA A 366 8.69 -25.17 25.98
C ALA A 366 10.03 -24.47 25.73
N THR A 367 10.45 -24.40 24.47
CA THR A 367 11.80 -23.93 24.10
C THR A 367 11.81 -22.54 23.46
N GLY A 368 10.66 -22.06 22.93
CA GLY A 368 10.58 -20.86 22.13
C GLY A 368 11.09 -21.04 20.70
N ALA A 369 11.53 -22.21 20.29
CA ALA A 369 11.98 -22.46 18.92
C ALA A 369 10.85 -22.24 17.92
N THR A 370 11.20 -21.74 16.74
CA THR A 370 10.21 -21.37 15.73
C THR A 370 10.46 -22.07 14.40
N MET A 371 9.38 -22.35 13.69
CA MET A 371 9.39 -22.74 12.28
C MET A 371 8.37 -21.88 11.53
N THR A 372 8.72 -21.41 10.34
CA THR A 372 7.91 -20.46 9.59
C THR A 372 7.67 -20.89 8.15
N ALA A 373 6.52 -20.51 7.63
CA ALA A 373 6.23 -20.56 6.20
C ALA A 373 5.41 -19.34 5.79
N SER A 374 5.42 -19.00 4.53
CA SER A 374 4.65 -17.87 3.99
C SER A 374 3.90 -18.28 2.73
N ALA A 375 2.77 -17.64 2.49
CA ALA A 375 2.00 -17.81 1.27
C ALA A 375 1.20 -16.54 0.93
N GLY A 376 0.72 -16.51 -0.30
CA GLY A 376 -0.13 -15.44 -0.80
C GLY A 376 0.58 -14.09 -0.93
N ASP A 377 -0.20 -13.10 -1.33
CA ASP A 377 0.20 -11.71 -1.41
C ASP A 377 -0.97 -10.83 -0.97
N LEU A 378 -0.84 -10.17 0.16
CA LEU A 378 -1.88 -9.33 0.74
C LEU A 378 -2.24 -8.12 -0.16
N SER A 379 -1.35 -7.71 -1.06
CA SER A 379 -1.63 -6.64 -2.02
C SER A 379 -2.68 -7.04 -3.08
N ARG A 380 -2.98 -8.33 -3.21
CA ARG A 380 -4.02 -8.84 -4.10
C ARG A 380 -5.42 -8.82 -3.50
N LEU A 381 -5.54 -8.56 -2.21
CA LEU A 381 -6.84 -8.44 -1.57
C LEU A 381 -7.57 -7.19 -2.11
N PRO A 382 -8.83 -7.33 -2.56
CA PRO A 382 -9.60 -6.17 -2.97
C PRO A 382 -9.85 -5.25 -1.78
N SER A 383 -9.88 -3.94 -2.03
CA SER A 383 -10.31 -2.96 -1.03
C SER A 383 -11.80 -3.10 -0.74
N GLN A 384 -12.25 -2.63 0.42
CA GLN A 384 -13.67 -2.60 0.82
C GLN A 384 -14.36 -3.96 0.71
N ALA A 385 -13.63 -5.05 0.98
CA ALA A 385 -14.12 -6.40 0.80
C ALA A 385 -15.25 -6.74 1.79
N ASN A 386 -16.36 -7.21 1.24
CA ASN A 386 -17.51 -7.72 2.03
C ASN A 386 -17.34 -9.18 2.45
N GLY A 387 -16.49 -9.94 1.77
CA GLY A 387 -16.21 -11.36 2.05
C GLY A 387 -14.73 -11.62 2.27
N SER A 388 -14.44 -12.77 2.89
CA SER A 388 -13.08 -13.20 3.17
C SER A 388 -12.44 -13.88 1.96
N THR A 389 -11.14 -13.68 1.80
CA THR A 389 -10.27 -14.46 0.93
C THR A 389 -9.51 -15.46 1.78
N ARG A 390 -9.41 -16.73 1.34
CA ARG A 390 -8.62 -17.75 2.02
C ARG A 390 -7.21 -17.80 1.47
N ILE A 391 -6.22 -17.71 2.36
CA ILE A 391 -4.82 -18.01 2.09
C ILE A 391 -4.46 -19.25 2.90
N THR A 392 -3.96 -20.30 2.24
CA THR A 392 -3.47 -21.50 2.91
C THR A 392 -1.94 -21.48 2.91
N VAL A 393 -1.35 -21.53 4.08
CA VAL A 393 0.10 -21.62 4.29
C VAL A 393 0.44 -23.07 4.62
N ASN A 394 1.23 -23.72 3.76
CA ASN A 394 1.73 -25.08 3.99
C ASN A 394 3.09 -24.99 4.67
N LEU A 395 3.15 -25.41 5.95
CA LEU A 395 4.35 -25.33 6.76
C LEU A 395 4.95 -26.73 6.91
N HIS A 396 6.22 -26.90 6.56
CA HIS A 396 6.95 -28.14 6.77
C HIS A 396 7.37 -28.28 8.25
N VAL A 397 7.04 -29.38 8.88
CA VAL A 397 7.47 -29.75 10.24
C VAL A 397 8.72 -30.63 10.12
N PRO A 398 9.92 -30.10 10.39
CA PRO A 398 11.15 -30.86 10.20
C PRO A 398 11.24 -32.07 11.16
N LEU A 399 11.98 -33.11 10.79
CA LEU A 399 12.22 -34.28 11.66
C LEU A 399 12.90 -33.90 12.99
N SER A 400 13.66 -32.79 12.99
CA SER A 400 14.34 -32.25 14.18
C SER A 400 13.42 -31.43 15.10
N ALA A 401 12.14 -31.18 14.71
CA ALA A 401 11.20 -30.46 15.57
C ALA A 401 10.98 -31.26 16.88
N ALA A 402 10.97 -30.56 18.03
CA ALA A 402 10.67 -31.19 19.28
C ALA A 402 9.19 -31.62 19.31
N PRO A 403 8.84 -32.83 19.78
CA PRO A 403 7.46 -33.18 20.11
C PRO A 403 6.94 -32.24 21.19
N GLY A 404 5.70 -31.74 21.02
CA GLY A 404 5.16 -30.80 22.00
C GLY A 404 4.02 -29.93 21.46
N SER A 405 3.72 -28.86 22.21
CA SER A 405 2.66 -27.89 21.89
C SER A 405 3.24 -26.62 21.31
N TYR A 406 2.68 -26.17 20.18
CA TYR A 406 3.14 -25.01 19.46
C TYR A 406 2.04 -23.97 19.34
N ASP A 407 2.34 -22.70 19.64
CA ASP A 407 1.47 -21.59 19.35
C ASP A 407 1.48 -21.29 17.85
N VAL A 408 0.30 -20.96 17.30
CA VAL A 408 0.17 -20.50 15.92
C VAL A 408 0.18 -18.98 15.91
N LEU A 409 1.20 -18.38 15.28
CA LEU A 409 1.39 -16.95 15.19
C LEU A 409 1.28 -16.49 13.73
N LEU A 410 0.68 -15.31 13.52
CA LEU A 410 0.48 -14.71 12.20
C LEU A 410 1.23 -13.38 12.13
N SER A 411 1.87 -13.11 10.99
CA SER A 411 2.53 -11.83 10.73
C SER A 411 2.49 -11.45 9.25
N ALA A 412 2.73 -10.18 8.96
CA ALA A 412 2.89 -9.66 7.61
C ALA A 412 4.06 -8.65 7.60
N PRO A 413 5.32 -9.16 7.58
CA PRO A 413 6.52 -8.32 7.60
C PRO A 413 6.67 -7.52 6.29
N ASP A 414 7.55 -6.52 6.30
CA ASP A 414 7.91 -5.81 5.08
C ASP A 414 8.57 -6.75 4.07
N ALA A 415 8.33 -6.53 2.79
CA ALA A 415 8.93 -7.33 1.72
C ALA A 415 10.43 -7.05 1.54
N PHE A 416 10.87 -5.83 1.85
CA PHE A 416 12.23 -5.39 1.61
C PHE A 416 13.22 -5.90 2.68
N PHE A 417 14.40 -6.28 2.23
CA PHE A 417 15.44 -6.82 3.10
C PHE A 417 15.83 -5.87 4.25
N LYS A 418 15.96 -4.57 3.96
CA LYS A 418 16.39 -3.55 4.93
C LYS A 418 15.39 -3.30 6.07
N THR A 419 14.10 -3.58 5.84
CA THR A 419 13.00 -3.26 6.78
C THR A 419 12.26 -4.49 7.30
N ARG A 420 12.47 -5.68 6.68
CA ARG A 420 11.75 -6.92 7.00
C ARG A 420 11.85 -7.35 8.47
N GLY A 421 13.00 -7.12 9.10
CA GLY A 421 13.25 -7.50 10.51
C GLY A 421 12.78 -6.46 11.52
N ASP A 422 12.31 -5.31 11.08
CA ASP A 422 11.86 -4.23 11.96
C ASP A 422 10.34 -4.23 12.08
N ALA A 423 9.84 -4.49 13.28
CA ALA A 423 8.43 -4.58 13.60
C ALA A 423 7.62 -3.32 13.21
N ARG A 424 8.27 -2.15 13.18
CA ARG A 424 7.63 -0.87 12.82
C ARG A 424 7.18 -0.80 11.37
N PHE A 425 7.74 -1.65 10.49
CA PHE A 425 7.38 -1.76 9.08
C PHE A 425 6.47 -2.95 8.77
N ALA A 426 6.14 -3.78 9.76
CA ALA A 426 5.19 -4.87 9.61
C ALA A 426 3.74 -4.36 9.67
N VAL A 427 2.83 -5.11 9.06
CA VAL A 427 1.39 -4.83 9.14
C VAL A 427 0.81 -5.44 10.40
N ARG A 428 0.21 -4.63 11.26
CA ARG A 428 -0.68 -5.09 12.32
C ARG A 428 -2.08 -5.31 11.74
N PHE A 429 -2.65 -6.49 11.99
CA PHE A 429 -4.01 -6.81 11.58
C PHE A 429 -5.05 -5.99 12.36
N ALA A 430 -6.14 -5.61 11.69
CA ALA A 430 -7.19 -4.76 12.25
C ALA A 430 -8.18 -5.55 13.11
N ASN A 431 -7.65 -6.27 14.09
CA ASN A 431 -8.40 -7.12 15.01
C ASN A 431 -8.27 -6.61 16.44
N ALA A 432 -9.36 -6.73 17.20
CA ALA A 432 -9.34 -6.52 18.64
C ALA A 432 -8.57 -7.65 19.30
N GLU A 433 -7.78 -7.33 20.31
CA GLU A 433 -7.15 -8.34 21.13
C GLU A 433 -8.18 -9.01 22.02
N GLN A 434 -8.09 -10.33 22.16
CA GLN A 434 -8.92 -11.15 23.04
C GLN A 434 -8.01 -12.04 23.91
N PRO A 435 -7.44 -11.49 24.98
CA PRO A 435 -6.47 -12.20 25.82
C PRO A 435 -7.03 -13.48 26.42
N ASP A 436 -8.31 -13.51 26.77
CA ASP A 436 -8.99 -14.71 27.31
C ASP A 436 -9.06 -15.86 26.28
N GLN A 437 -8.94 -15.55 24.99
CA GLN A 437 -8.85 -16.51 23.89
C GLN A 437 -7.42 -16.72 23.42
N GLY A 438 -6.44 -16.10 24.06
CA GLY A 438 -5.02 -16.14 23.66
C GLY A 438 -4.70 -15.35 22.39
N GLN A 439 -5.62 -14.46 21.93
CA GLN A 439 -5.44 -13.63 20.75
C GLN A 439 -4.85 -12.27 21.15
N THR A 440 -3.54 -12.18 21.12
CA THR A 440 -2.79 -10.99 21.55
C THR A 440 -1.78 -10.57 20.50
N TRP A 441 -1.58 -9.26 20.36
CA TRP A 441 -0.54 -8.68 19.51
C TRP A 441 0.78 -8.55 20.26
N ASN A 442 1.85 -9.08 19.70
CA ASN A 442 3.22 -8.85 20.17
C ASN A 442 3.88 -7.74 19.33
N PRO A 443 4.05 -6.53 19.86
CA PRO A 443 4.60 -5.41 19.10
C PRO A 443 6.09 -5.57 18.76
N THR A 444 6.86 -6.30 19.58
CA THR A 444 8.30 -6.54 19.34
C THR A 444 8.53 -7.54 18.20
N GLY A 445 7.75 -8.61 18.17
CA GLY A 445 7.83 -9.62 17.13
C GLY A 445 6.95 -9.34 15.92
N ALA A 446 6.12 -8.30 15.98
CA ALA A 446 5.09 -8.01 14.98
C ALA A 446 4.22 -9.21 14.61
N THR A 447 3.78 -9.97 15.63
CA THR A 447 3.00 -11.19 15.46
C THR A 447 1.68 -11.10 16.22
N LEU A 448 0.61 -11.64 15.62
CA LEU A 448 -0.67 -11.89 16.29
C LEU A 448 -0.76 -13.38 16.62
N SER A 449 -0.99 -13.72 17.89
CA SER A 449 -1.31 -15.08 18.30
C SER A 449 -2.72 -15.45 17.81
N ALA A 450 -2.86 -16.61 17.21
CA ALA A 450 -4.16 -17.13 16.78
C ALA A 450 -5.03 -17.63 17.94
N GLY A 451 -4.44 -17.79 19.16
CA GLY A 451 -5.12 -18.41 20.28
C GLY A 451 -5.31 -19.93 20.14
N THR A 452 -4.72 -20.52 19.10
CA THR A 452 -4.81 -21.96 18.84
C THR A 452 -3.47 -22.65 19.09
N VAL A 453 -3.51 -23.94 19.35
CA VAL A 453 -2.35 -24.79 19.62
C VAL A 453 -2.31 -25.95 18.65
N LEU A 454 -1.16 -26.16 18.02
CA LEU A 454 -0.85 -27.35 17.23
C LEU A 454 0.01 -28.29 18.08
N ARG A 455 -0.29 -29.59 18.09
CA ARG A 455 0.57 -30.63 18.71
C ARG A 455 1.45 -31.28 17.66
N ILE A 456 2.75 -31.39 17.93
CA ILE A 456 3.70 -32.12 17.10
C ILE A 456 4.10 -33.43 17.79
N HIS A 457 4.02 -34.53 17.02
CA HIS A 457 4.36 -35.91 17.47
C HIS A 457 5.62 -36.44 16.82
#